data_550f74d07d67d979d7445c72585a7927
#
_entry.id   550f74d07d67d979d7445c72585a7927
#
_cell.length_a   1.000
_cell.length_b   1.000
_cell.length_c   1.000
_cell.angle_alpha   90.00
_cell.angle_beta   90.00
_cell.angle_gamma   90.00
#
_symmetry.space_group_name_H-M   'P 1'
#
loop_
_entity.id
_entity.type
_entity.pdbx_description
1 polymer ?
#
loop_
_entity_poly.entity_id
_entity_poly.type
_entity_poly.pdbx_seq_one_letter_code
_entity_poly.pdbx_strand_id
1 'polypeptide(L)'
;MSHSTKRGDGSSHAALNTEHNETSPNGEISPDGIDRRGFLKCMAWAGTGLVWTFAGGVPVSRVFGQRMHSAKQSDFSFVQISDSHIGFNKAANADVTATLQAALDKIEALPHPPDFLIHTGDLTHSSKPAEFDTLDQMLGKKRQVFYVPGEHDTSVDDGKMYLDRYGKGSQGNGWYSFDQHGVHFIGLVNVVQLEGMGRLGQPQLDWLKKDLTGLKSSVPVVLFAHIPLWAVYPTWGWGTSDSEQAFAMLKRFVSVTVLNGHIHQVMQKVEGNISFHTATSTAFPQPAPGSAPSPGPMKVPADKLRDVLGITEVSFVVQRHTLAIVDASLSGALIQPGSAA
;
A
#
# COMPACT_ATOMS: atom_id res chain seq x y z
N MET A 1 10.58 -62.62 -42.92
CA MET A 1 11.80 -62.62 -43.78
C MET A 1 12.60 -61.43 -43.24
N SER A 2 13.54 -61.67 -42.35
CA SER A 2 14.94 -62.03 -42.54
C SER A 2 15.71 -60.84 -43.10
N HIS A 3 16.62 -60.31 -42.56
CA HIS A 3 17.89 -60.47 -41.84
C HIS A 3 18.52 -59.05 -41.74
N SER A 4 19.11 -58.67 -40.74
CA SER A 4 20.36 -59.06 -40.03
C SER A 4 21.53 -58.09 -40.31
N THR A 5 21.99 -57.46 -39.21
CA THR A 5 23.39 -57.31 -38.75
C THR A 5 24.45 -56.59 -39.59
N LYS A 6 25.19 -55.63 -38.99
CA LYS A 6 26.53 -55.67 -38.34
C LYS A 6 27.12 -54.27 -38.23
N ARG A 7 27.54 -53.86 -37.08
CA ARG A 7 28.85 -53.69 -36.42
C ARG A 7 29.99 -53.13 -37.28
N GLY A 8 30.67 -52.19 -36.70
CA GLY A 8 32.06 -51.78 -36.94
C GLY A 8 32.22 -50.30 -36.60
N ASP A 9 32.67 -49.91 -35.45
CA ASP A 9 33.96 -49.85 -34.79
C ASP A 9 34.97 -48.91 -35.46
N GLY A 10 35.53 -47.98 -34.67
CA GLY A 10 36.87 -47.47 -34.95
C GLY A 10 37.06 -45.94 -34.87
N SER A 11 37.45 -45.47 -33.66
CA SER A 11 38.58 -44.56 -33.36
C SER A 11 38.69 -43.15 -33.99
N SER A 12 38.67 -42.17 -33.17
CA SER A 12 39.76 -41.40 -32.50
C SER A 12 40.27 -40.13 -33.22
N HIS A 13 40.55 -39.16 -32.39
CA HIS A 13 41.36 -37.94 -32.53
C HIS A 13 40.65 -36.73 -33.15
N ALA A 14 40.76 -35.53 -32.64
CA ALA A 14 41.60 -34.90 -31.64
C ALA A 14 41.00 -33.57 -31.25
N ALA A 15 41.38 -33.10 -30.08
CA ALA A 15 41.07 -31.82 -29.48
C ALA A 15 41.53 -30.62 -30.32
N LEU A 16 40.79 -29.51 -30.19
CA LEU A 16 41.36 -28.18 -30.21
C LEU A 16 40.65 -27.30 -29.19
N ASN A 17 41.34 -27.08 -28.09
CA ASN A 17 41.10 -26.02 -27.12
C ASN A 17 41.23 -24.68 -27.82
N THR A 18 40.27 -23.80 -27.56
CA THR A 18 40.56 -22.37 -27.49
C THR A 18 39.84 -21.81 -26.26
N GLU A 19 40.65 -21.68 -25.22
CA GLU A 19 40.36 -20.86 -24.03
C GLU A 19 40.23 -19.41 -24.49
N HIS A 20 39.06 -18.82 -24.27
CA HIS A 20 38.97 -17.38 -24.05
C HIS A 20 38.68 -17.15 -22.58
N ASN A 21 39.77 -16.85 -21.91
CA ASN A 21 39.85 -16.39 -20.54
C ASN A 21 39.44 -14.92 -20.51
N GLU A 22 38.18 -14.62 -20.15
CA GLU A 22 37.79 -13.30 -19.72
C GLU A 22 37.67 -13.30 -18.21
N THR A 23 38.69 -12.76 -17.58
CA THR A 23 38.79 -12.47 -16.17
C THR A 23 37.73 -11.45 -15.76
N SER A 24 36.71 -11.93 -15.08
CA SER A 24 35.77 -11.08 -14.35
C SER A 24 36.35 -10.75 -12.98
N PRO A 25 36.33 -9.50 -12.51
CA PRO A 25 36.95 -9.13 -11.24
C PRO A 25 36.06 -9.54 -10.07
N ASN A 26 36.60 -10.45 -9.27
CA ASN A 26 36.27 -10.71 -7.86
C ASN A 26 34.80 -10.72 -7.44
N GLY A 27 34.12 -11.84 -7.66
CA GLY A 27 32.92 -12.25 -6.92
C GLY A 27 33.20 -13.56 -6.20
N GLU A 28 33.43 -13.55 -4.90
CA GLU A 28 33.42 -14.79 -4.09
C GLU A 28 32.00 -15.35 -4.08
N ILE A 29 31.81 -16.47 -4.75
CA ILE A 29 30.60 -17.29 -4.64
C ILE A 29 30.74 -18.13 -3.38
N SER A 30 29.80 -18.01 -2.44
CA SER A 30 29.78 -18.84 -1.25
C SER A 30 29.46 -20.31 -1.61
N PRO A 31 29.83 -21.30 -0.74
CA PRO A 31 29.67 -22.73 -1.03
C PRO A 31 28.23 -23.20 -1.33
N ASP A 32 27.24 -22.35 -1.06
CA ASP A 32 25.81 -22.58 -1.32
C ASP A 32 25.32 -22.05 -2.68
N GLY A 33 26.24 -21.53 -3.52
CA GLY A 33 25.92 -21.06 -4.87
C GLY A 33 25.16 -19.73 -4.95
N ILE A 34 25.02 -19.00 -3.83
CA ILE A 34 24.27 -17.73 -3.77
C ILE A 34 25.24 -16.55 -3.86
N ASP A 35 25.15 -15.75 -4.92
CA ASP A 35 25.84 -14.46 -5.00
C ASP A 35 25.22 -13.44 -4.03
N ARG A 36 25.74 -13.43 -2.80
CA ARG A 36 25.28 -12.51 -1.74
C ARG A 36 25.52 -11.04 -2.06
N ARG A 37 26.53 -10.70 -2.87
CA ARG A 37 26.77 -9.32 -3.30
C ARG A 37 25.80 -8.89 -4.39
N GLY A 38 25.49 -9.77 -5.33
CA GLY A 38 24.45 -9.55 -6.34
C GLY A 38 23.07 -9.42 -5.70
N PHE A 39 22.77 -10.27 -4.72
CA PHE A 39 21.54 -10.18 -3.92
C PHE A 39 21.45 -8.86 -3.15
N LEU A 40 22.49 -8.43 -2.46
CA LEU A 40 22.52 -7.13 -1.76
C LEU A 40 22.47 -5.94 -2.72
N LYS A 41 23.05 -6.03 -3.91
CA LYS A 41 22.91 -5.00 -4.95
C LYS A 41 21.49 -4.94 -5.51
N CYS A 42 20.82 -6.09 -5.69
CA CYS A 42 19.40 -6.12 -6.05
C CYS A 42 18.50 -5.55 -4.96
N MET A 43 18.80 -5.81 -3.68
CA MET A 43 18.06 -5.22 -2.56
C MET A 43 18.30 -3.71 -2.41
N ALA A 44 19.52 -3.22 -2.67
CA ALA A 44 19.82 -1.79 -2.72
C ALA A 44 19.10 -1.09 -3.91
N TRP A 45 18.78 -1.85 -4.95
CA TRP A 45 18.03 -1.37 -6.12
C TRP A 45 16.52 -1.27 -5.84
N ALA A 46 15.99 -2.07 -4.90
CA ALA A 46 14.59 -2.07 -4.49
C ALA A 46 14.21 -0.95 -3.50
N GLY A 47 15.17 -0.10 -3.10
CA GLY A 47 14.91 1.16 -2.38
C GLY A 47 14.51 1.06 -0.91
N THR A 48 14.17 -0.13 -0.41
CA THR A 48 13.88 -0.39 1.02
C THR A 48 14.39 -1.77 1.39
N GLY A 49 15.57 -1.84 1.97
CA GLY A 49 16.12 -3.07 2.52
C GLY A 49 15.44 -3.39 3.85
N LEU A 50 14.48 -4.28 3.88
CA LEU A 50 14.07 -4.97 5.10
C LEU A 50 15.16 -5.98 5.46
N VAL A 51 16.01 -5.66 6.42
CA VAL A 51 16.97 -6.61 6.98
C VAL A 51 16.32 -7.29 8.17
N TRP A 52 16.04 -8.58 8.01
CA TRP A 52 15.60 -9.43 9.10
C TRP A 52 16.82 -9.81 9.94
N THR A 53 16.85 -9.41 11.21
CA THR A 53 17.83 -9.88 12.18
C THR A 53 17.11 -10.71 13.23
N PHE A 54 17.72 -11.84 13.60
CA PHE A 54 17.22 -12.67 14.70
C PHE A 54 17.93 -12.23 16.00
N ALA A 55 17.18 -11.71 16.94
CA ALA A 55 17.65 -11.47 18.30
C ALA A 55 16.79 -12.33 19.24
N GLY A 56 17.42 -13.33 19.88
CA GLY A 56 16.73 -14.20 20.84
C GLY A 56 15.66 -15.12 20.24
N GLY A 57 15.75 -15.50 18.94
CA GLY A 57 14.82 -16.42 18.30
C GLY A 57 13.54 -15.78 17.76
N VAL A 58 13.40 -14.46 17.89
CA VAL A 58 12.28 -13.69 17.33
C VAL A 58 12.76 -12.88 16.14
N PRO A 59 12.08 -12.93 14.97
CA PRO A 59 12.43 -12.08 13.85
C PRO A 59 12.13 -10.62 14.17
N VAL A 60 13.18 -9.79 14.18
CA VAL A 60 13.06 -8.34 14.37
C VAL A 60 13.38 -7.67 13.04
N SER A 61 12.41 -6.99 12.43
CA SER A 61 12.66 -6.16 11.27
C SER A 61 13.21 -4.80 11.72
N ARG A 62 14.41 -4.45 11.28
CA ARG A 62 14.94 -3.10 11.40
C ARG A 62 14.94 -2.47 10.02
N VAL A 63 14.17 -1.40 9.87
CA VAL A 63 14.33 -0.50 8.73
C VAL A 63 15.63 0.26 8.96
N PHE A 64 16.67 -0.06 8.20
CA PHE A 64 17.84 0.81 8.12
C PHE A 64 17.47 1.99 7.23
N GLY A 65 16.86 3.01 7.85
CA GLY A 65 16.88 4.33 7.28
C GLY A 65 18.35 4.79 7.25
N GLN A 66 18.96 4.85 6.07
CA GLN A 66 20.07 5.76 5.92
C GLN A 66 19.60 7.09 6.50
N ARG A 67 20.37 7.66 7.46
CA ARG A 67 20.25 9.08 7.76
C ARG A 67 20.25 9.77 6.42
N MET A 68 19.12 10.34 6.04
CA MET A 68 19.04 11.16 4.84
C MET A 68 19.99 12.30 5.05
N HIS A 69 21.21 12.16 4.51
CA HIS A 69 22.06 13.30 4.23
C HIS A 69 21.21 14.20 3.34
N SER A 70 20.93 15.39 3.82
CA SER A 70 20.13 16.46 3.22
C SER A 70 19.33 15.95 2.02
N ALA A 71 18.12 15.52 2.27
CA ALA A 71 17.26 15.03 1.21
C ALA A 71 17.28 16.06 0.09
N LYS A 72 17.83 15.69 -1.05
CA LYS A 72 17.45 16.38 -2.27
C LYS A 72 15.94 16.35 -2.23
N GLN A 73 15.35 17.53 -2.13
CA GLN A 73 13.95 17.82 -2.03
C GLN A 73 13.18 16.78 -2.83
N SER A 74 12.25 16.07 -2.19
CA SER A 74 11.32 15.19 -2.90
C SER A 74 10.64 16.05 -3.96
N ASP A 75 10.51 15.55 -5.18
CA ASP A 75 9.90 16.33 -6.25
C ASP A 75 8.43 16.62 -5.94
N PHE A 76 7.78 15.78 -5.15
CA PHE A 76 6.50 16.05 -4.47
C PHE A 76 6.27 15.06 -3.32
N SER A 77 5.32 15.38 -2.44
CA SER A 77 4.89 14.51 -1.35
C SER A 77 3.39 14.61 -1.12
N PHE A 78 2.81 13.56 -0.59
CA PHE A 78 1.43 13.55 -0.13
C PHE A 78 1.32 12.78 1.18
N VAL A 79 0.23 12.95 1.89
CA VAL A 79 -0.05 12.18 3.10
C VAL A 79 -1.32 11.37 2.90
N GLN A 80 -1.26 10.09 3.26
CA GLN A 80 -2.43 9.24 3.40
C GLN A 80 -2.92 9.32 4.84
N ILE A 81 -4.22 9.58 5.02
CA ILE A 81 -4.99 9.37 6.23
C ILE A 81 -6.09 8.36 5.93
N SER A 82 -6.57 7.66 6.92
CA SER A 82 -7.57 6.61 6.74
C SER A 82 -8.45 6.46 7.96
N ASP A 83 -9.65 5.94 7.74
CA ASP A 83 -10.52 5.41 8.79
C ASP A 83 -10.75 6.42 9.92
N SER A 84 -11.19 7.63 9.57
CA SER A 84 -11.47 8.68 10.55
C SER A 84 -12.76 8.46 11.34
N HIS A 85 -13.68 7.65 10.81
CA HIS A 85 -14.92 7.24 11.46
C HIS A 85 -15.62 8.35 12.24
N ILE A 86 -15.75 9.54 11.65
CA ILE A 86 -16.43 10.66 12.29
C ILE A 86 -17.83 10.22 12.71
N GLY A 87 -18.16 10.45 13.99
CA GLY A 87 -19.39 9.97 14.61
C GLY A 87 -19.22 8.77 15.55
N PHE A 88 -18.07 8.08 15.51
CA PHE A 88 -17.76 7.04 16.50
C PHE A 88 -17.44 7.68 17.86
N ASN A 89 -18.00 7.12 18.96
CA ASN A 89 -17.81 7.61 20.33
C ASN A 89 -17.96 6.48 21.37
N LYS A 90 -17.24 5.35 21.17
CA LYS A 90 -17.30 4.21 22.08
C LYS A 90 -15.98 4.01 22.83
N ALA A 91 -15.91 2.94 23.63
CA ALA A 91 -14.79 2.69 24.55
C ALA A 91 -13.40 2.59 23.90
N ALA A 92 -13.31 2.29 22.60
CA ALA A 92 -12.04 2.27 21.87
C ALA A 92 -11.50 3.68 21.62
N ASN A 93 -12.38 4.65 21.37
CA ASN A 93 -12.08 6.08 21.30
C ASN A 93 -13.37 6.87 21.53
N ALA A 94 -13.41 7.64 22.58
CA ALA A 94 -14.58 8.46 22.92
C ALA A 94 -14.67 9.76 22.11
N ASP A 95 -13.57 10.18 21.45
CA ASP A 95 -13.48 11.42 20.68
C ASP A 95 -12.56 11.25 19.46
N VAL A 96 -13.13 10.75 18.36
CA VAL A 96 -12.42 10.61 17.09
C VAL A 96 -12.11 11.94 16.42
N THR A 97 -12.84 13.01 16.77
CA THR A 97 -12.56 14.35 16.23
C THR A 97 -11.25 14.89 16.83
N ALA A 98 -11.00 14.66 18.12
CA ALA A 98 -9.74 15.04 18.74
C ALA A 98 -8.54 14.25 18.20
N THR A 99 -8.71 12.98 17.82
CA THR A 99 -7.62 12.21 17.23
C THR A 99 -7.40 12.55 15.76
N LEU A 100 -8.45 12.82 14.98
CA LEU A 100 -8.30 13.37 13.64
C LEU A 100 -7.64 14.74 13.67
N GLN A 101 -8.01 15.63 14.61
CA GLN A 101 -7.35 16.93 14.76
C GLN A 101 -5.85 16.75 15.05
N ALA A 102 -5.48 15.81 15.93
CA ALA A 102 -4.07 15.52 16.19
C ALA A 102 -3.32 15.01 14.95
N ALA A 103 -3.98 14.26 14.05
CA ALA A 103 -3.42 13.86 12.76
C ALA A 103 -3.20 15.08 11.85
N LEU A 104 -4.18 15.99 11.79
CA LEU A 104 -4.08 17.23 11.01
C LEU A 104 -2.98 18.16 11.55
N ASP A 105 -2.89 18.33 12.88
CA ASP A 105 -1.83 19.11 13.52
C ASP A 105 -0.44 18.53 13.20
N LYS A 106 -0.32 17.19 13.19
CA LYS A 106 0.92 16.52 12.81
C LYS A 106 1.28 16.78 11.35
N ILE A 107 0.31 16.76 10.44
CA ILE A 107 0.50 17.09 9.02
C ILE A 107 0.95 18.56 8.87
N GLU A 108 0.34 19.50 9.64
CA GLU A 108 0.76 20.90 9.64
C GLU A 108 2.17 21.12 10.15
N ALA A 109 2.63 20.26 11.07
CA ALA A 109 3.97 20.33 11.65
C ALA A 109 5.06 19.65 10.81
N LEU A 110 4.71 19.06 9.66
CA LEU A 110 5.71 18.47 8.77
C LEU A 110 6.69 19.52 8.25
N PRO A 111 7.98 19.19 8.13
CA PRO A 111 9.00 20.12 7.64
C PRO A 111 8.69 20.70 6.25
N HIS A 112 7.99 19.91 5.43
CA HIS A 112 7.49 20.32 4.11
C HIS A 112 6.01 20.00 4.02
N PRO A 113 5.16 20.98 3.70
CA PRO A 113 3.74 20.73 3.49
C PRO A 113 3.54 19.73 2.37
N PRO A 114 2.66 18.72 2.53
CA PRO A 114 2.33 17.82 1.45
C PRO A 114 1.55 18.57 0.35
N ASP A 115 1.74 18.17 -0.91
CA ASP A 115 1.04 18.76 -2.05
C ASP A 115 -0.47 18.49 -1.99
N PHE A 116 -0.85 17.32 -1.48
CA PHE A 116 -2.25 16.92 -1.30
C PHE A 116 -2.38 15.82 -0.22
N LEU A 117 -3.61 15.49 0.13
CA LEU A 117 -3.94 14.35 0.97
C LEU A 117 -4.69 13.28 0.17
N ILE A 118 -4.55 12.03 0.57
CA ILE A 118 -5.43 10.92 0.17
C ILE A 118 -6.13 10.41 1.43
N HIS A 119 -7.45 10.31 1.41
CA HIS A 119 -8.22 9.64 2.45
C HIS A 119 -8.75 8.32 1.92
N THR A 120 -8.28 7.22 2.49
CA THR A 120 -8.56 5.86 2.00
C THR A 120 -9.82 5.23 2.58
N GLY A 121 -10.86 6.02 2.85
CA GLY A 121 -12.20 5.54 3.18
C GLY A 121 -12.51 5.48 4.68
N ASP A 122 -13.75 5.10 5.00
CA ASP A 122 -14.33 5.18 6.32
C ASP A 122 -14.19 6.58 6.94
N LEU A 123 -14.65 7.56 6.15
CA LEU A 123 -14.67 8.96 6.50
C LEU A 123 -15.59 9.19 7.70
N THR A 124 -16.77 8.57 7.63
CA THR A 124 -17.83 8.63 8.61
C THR A 124 -18.04 7.28 9.27
N HIS A 125 -18.74 7.24 10.40
CA HIS A 125 -19.06 5.97 11.05
C HIS A 125 -20.44 5.41 10.68
N SER A 126 -21.35 6.27 10.26
CA SER A 126 -22.74 5.88 10.02
C SER A 126 -23.38 6.57 8.80
N SER A 127 -22.58 7.08 7.88
CA SER A 127 -23.04 7.80 6.67
C SER A 127 -24.07 8.93 6.96
N LYS A 128 -23.96 9.62 8.11
CA LYS A 128 -24.91 10.70 8.44
C LYS A 128 -24.41 12.02 7.85
N PRO A 129 -25.36 12.91 7.38
CA PRO A 129 -24.98 14.21 6.85
C PRO A 129 -24.08 15.03 7.82
N ALA A 130 -24.41 15.04 9.12
CA ALA A 130 -23.66 15.77 10.12
C ALA A 130 -22.23 15.21 10.33
N GLU A 131 -22.01 13.92 10.12
CA GLU A 131 -20.68 13.31 10.18
C GLU A 131 -19.82 13.78 9.01
N PHE A 132 -20.36 13.80 7.80
CA PHE A 132 -19.70 14.38 6.62
C PHE A 132 -19.46 15.88 6.80
N ASP A 133 -20.43 16.65 7.32
CA ASP A 133 -20.28 18.09 7.57
C ASP A 133 -19.12 18.35 8.55
N THR A 134 -18.99 17.54 9.59
CA THR A 134 -17.89 17.62 10.55
C THR A 134 -16.55 17.35 9.89
N LEU A 135 -16.46 16.29 9.07
CA LEU A 135 -15.24 15.97 8.32
C LEU A 135 -14.85 17.13 7.40
N ASP A 136 -15.81 17.66 6.62
CA ASP A 136 -15.57 18.76 5.70
C ASP A 136 -15.07 20.03 6.42
N GLN A 137 -15.58 20.29 7.63
CA GLN A 137 -15.12 21.41 8.47
C GLN A 137 -13.67 21.17 8.93
N MET A 138 -13.34 19.95 9.38
CA MET A 138 -12.00 19.61 9.89
C MET A 138 -10.93 19.62 8.80
N LEU A 139 -11.20 19.00 7.66
CA LEU A 139 -10.26 18.96 6.53
C LEU A 139 -10.14 20.32 5.87
N GLY A 140 -11.20 21.12 5.87
CA GLY A 140 -11.23 22.48 5.35
C GLY A 140 -10.98 22.55 3.84
N LYS A 141 -10.93 23.80 3.32
CA LYS A 141 -10.68 24.05 1.89
C LYS A 141 -9.22 24.42 1.56
N LYS A 142 -8.34 24.33 2.56
CA LYS A 142 -6.94 24.79 2.43
C LYS A 142 -6.09 23.82 1.62
N ARG A 143 -6.49 22.54 1.53
CA ARG A 143 -5.75 21.48 0.87
C ARG A 143 -6.61 20.71 -0.10
N GLN A 144 -5.98 20.22 -1.15
CA GLN A 144 -6.60 19.23 -2.00
C GLN A 144 -6.62 17.88 -1.30
N VAL A 145 -7.78 17.26 -1.24
CA VAL A 145 -7.94 15.90 -0.69
C VAL A 145 -8.60 15.03 -1.75
N PHE A 146 -8.01 13.89 -2.01
CA PHE A 146 -8.58 12.84 -2.85
C PHE A 146 -9.18 11.76 -1.96
N TYR A 147 -10.40 11.33 -2.27
CA TYR A 147 -11.17 10.42 -1.43
C TYR A 147 -11.51 9.15 -2.18
N VAL A 148 -11.57 8.04 -1.46
CA VAL A 148 -12.38 6.87 -1.83
C VAL A 148 -13.30 6.54 -0.65
N PRO A 149 -14.50 5.98 -0.86
CA PRO A 149 -15.38 5.62 0.23
C PRO A 149 -14.92 4.34 0.93
N GLY A 150 -15.20 4.23 2.23
CA GLY A 150 -15.24 2.97 2.95
C GLY A 150 -16.67 2.42 3.04
N GLU A 151 -16.83 1.23 3.61
CA GLU A 151 -18.16 0.61 3.78
C GLU A 151 -19.05 1.41 4.72
N HIS A 152 -18.48 2.11 5.69
CA HIS A 152 -19.21 2.98 6.58
C HIS A 152 -19.76 4.23 5.89
N ASP A 153 -19.19 4.64 4.77
CA ASP A 153 -19.65 5.80 3.98
C ASP A 153 -20.76 5.44 2.99
N THR A 154 -20.97 4.15 2.74
CA THR A 154 -21.94 3.66 1.76
C THR A 154 -23.14 2.90 2.39
N SER A 155 -23.13 2.72 3.71
CA SER A 155 -24.02 1.81 4.43
C SER A 155 -25.51 2.20 4.45
N VAL A 156 -25.84 3.48 4.23
CA VAL A 156 -27.23 3.97 4.38
C VAL A 156 -27.95 4.11 3.03
N ASP A 157 -27.25 4.55 1.99
CA ASP A 157 -27.85 4.95 0.72
C ASP A 157 -27.03 4.51 -0.51
N ASP A 158 -26.32 3.39 -0.38
CA ASP A 158 -25.40 2.87 -1.41
C ASP A 158 -24.34 3.91 -1.86
N GLY A 159 -23.93 4.81 -0.94
CA GLY A 159 -22.90 5.81 -1.18
C GLY A 159 -23.40 7.05 -1.93
N LYS A 160 -24.70 7.25 -2.09
CA LYS A 160 -25.24 8.44 -2.78
C LYS A 160 -24.78 9.74 -2.10
N MET A 161 -24.84 9.79 -0.77
CA MET A 161 -24.42 10.97 0.00
C MET A 161 -22.92 11.26 -0.14
N TYR A 162 -22.10 10.21 -0.19
CA TYR A 162 -20.68 10.31 -0.50
C TYR A 162 -20.47 10.88 -1.92
N LEU A 163 -21.16 10.32 -2.94
CA LEU A 163 -21.04 10.75 -4.33
C LEU A 163 -21.50 12.19 -4.54
N ASP A 164 -22.59 12.63 -3.89
CA ASP A 164 -23.10 14.00 -3.96
C ASP A 164 -22.05 15.01 -3.46
N ARG A 165 -21.16 14.62 -2.51
CA ARG A 165 -20.12 15.49 -1.91
C ARG A 165 -18.78 15.39 -2.63
N TYR A 166 -18.31 14.18 -2.89
CA TYR A 166 -16.93 13.89 -3.33
C TYR A 166 -16.86 13.27 -4.73
N GLY A 167 -17.98 12.84 -5.30
CA GLY A 167 -18.03 12.13 -6.57
C GLY A 167 -17.89 13.00 -7.83
N LYS A 168 -17.71 14.31 -7.68
CA LYS A 168 -17.60 15.19 -8.85
C LYS A 168 -16.39 14.82 -9.72
N GLY A 169 -16.65 14.43 -10.96
CA GLY A 169 -15.62 14.02 -11.92
C GLY A 169 -15.26 12.53 -11.85
N SER A 170 -15.82 11.79 -10.90
CA SER A 170 -15.69 10.34 -10.83
C SER A 170 -16.67 9.63 -11.77
N GLN A 171 -16.52 8.31 -11.89
CA GLN A 171 -17.38 7.44 -12.67
C GLN A 171 -17.97 6.33 -11.79
N GLY A 172 -19.09 5.75 -12.21
CA GLY A 172 -19.79 4.69 -11.50
C GLY A 172 -20.02 5.03 -10.04
N ASN A 173 -19.54 4.19 -9.14
CA ASN A 173 -19.70 4.36 -7.69
C ASN A 173 -18.59 5.24 -7.06
N GLY A 174 -17.89 6.04 -7.87
CA GLY A 174 -16.91 7.01 -7.34
C GLY A 174 -15.46 6.74 -7.71
N TRP A 175 -15.16 5.83 -8.65
CA TRP A 175 -13.79 5.60 -9.12
C TRP A 175 -13.33 6.68 -10.11
N TYR A 176 -12.03 6.98 -10.10
CA TYR A 176 -11.45 8.02 -10.94
C TYR A 176 -9.92 7.86 -11.05
N SER A 177 -9.31 8.63 -11.95
CA SER A 177 -7.86 8.76 -12.04
C SER A 177 -7.43 10.20 -12.25
N PHE A 178 -6.20 10.51 -11.92
CA PHE A 178 -5.56 11.79 -12.20
C PHE A 178 -4.05 11.63 -12.31
N ASP A 179 -3.41 12.60 -12.97
CA ASP A 179 -1.95 12.65 -13.08
C ASP A 179 -1.39 13.79 -12.24
N GLN A 180 -0.34 13.51 -11.47
CA GLN A 180 0.35 14.50 -10.66
C GLN A 180 1.86 14.23 -10.71
N HIS A 181 2.63 15.22 -11.11
CA HIS A 181 4.11 15.14 -11.18
C HIS A 181 4.65 13.92 -11.94
N GLY A 182 3.96 13.46 -12.98
CA GLY A 182 4.37 12.31 -13.79
C GLY A 182 4.05 10.95 -13.18
N VAL A 183 3.27 10.90 -12.11
CA VAL A 183 2.69 9.70 -11.50
C VAL A 183 1.21 9.63 -11.83
N HIS A 184 0.74 8.46 -12.20
CA HIS A 184 -0.67 8.19 -12.45
C HIS A 184 -1.35 7.63 -11.22
N PHE A 185 -2.35 8.36 -10.69
CA PHE A 185 -3.11 8.01 -9.50
C PHE A 185 -4.49 7.48 -9.87
N ILE A 186 -4.91 6.41 -9.20
CA ILE A 186 -6.17 5.72 -9.46
C ILE A 186 -6.89 5.45 -8.15
N GLY A 187 -8.02 6.12 -7.93
CA GLY A 187 -8.95 5.84 -6.83
C GLY A 187 -9.97 4.78 -7.24
N LEU A 188 -9.97 3.64 -6.55
CA LEU A 188 -10.88 2.52 -6.78
C LEU A 188 -11.88 2.38 -5.64
N VAL A 189 -13.08 1.92 -5.97
CA VAL A 189 -14.16 1.65 -5.01
C VAL A 189 -14.42 0.15 -4.93
N ASN A 190 -14.31 -0.43 -3.74
CA ASN A 190 -14.47 -1.86 -3.54
C ASN A 190 -15.37 -2.21 -2.35
N VAL A 191 -16.23 -1.27 -1.93
CA VAL A 191 -17.07 -1.36 -0.71
C VAL A 191 -18.56 -1.38 -0.98
N VAL A 192 -19.00 -1.18 -2.22
CA VAL A 192 -20.42 -1.16 -2.56
C VAL A 192 -20.93 -2.59 -2.71
N GLN A 193 -22.08 -2.89 -2.10
CA GLN A 193 -22.70 -4.22 -2.10
C GLN A 193 -21.80 -5.31 -1.52
N LEU A 194 -21.26 -5.06 -0.33
CA LEU A 194 -20.37 -6.00 0.35
C LEU A 194 -21.10 -7.29 0.73
N GLU A 195 -20.56 -8.41 0.26
CA GLU A 195 -20.93 -9.77 0.67
C GLU A 195 -19.70 -10.47 1.28
N GLY A 196 -19.12 -9.88 2.34
CA GLY A 196 -17.87 -10.33 2.95
C GLY A 196 -16.67 -9.55 2.43
N MET A 197 -15.87 -10.09 1.50
CA MET A 197 -14.71 -9.40 0.93
C MET A 197 -15.11 -8.25 -0.01
N GLY A 198 -14.24 -7.25 -0.13
CA GLY A 198 -14.38 -6.19 -1.13
C GLY A 198 -14.44 -6.72 -2.56
N ARG A 199 -15.01 -5.91 -3.46
CA ARG A 199 -15.15 -6.24 -4.87
C ARG A 199 -15.08 -5.00 -5.75
N LEU A 200 -14.29 -5.04 -6.82
CA LEU A 200 -14.21 -3.97 -7.82
C LEU A 200 -15.38 -4.02 -8.79
N GLY A 201 -15.75 -5.21 -9.24
CA GLY A 201 -16.79 -5.45 -10.22
C GLY A 201 -16.35 -5.17 -11.67
N GLN A 202 -17.03 -5.83 -12.60
CA GLN A 202 -16.64 -5.80 -14.02
C GLN A 202 -16.66 -4.38 -14.64
N PRO A 203 -17.66 -3.50 -14.35
CA PRO A 203 -17.68 -2.15 -14.93
C PRO A 203 -16.45 -1.33 -14.56
N GLN A 204 -15.98 -1.43 -13.29
CA GLN A 204 -14.78 -0.72 -12.85
C GLN A 204 -13.50 -1.34 -13.43
N LEU A 205 -13.44 -2.68 -13.54
CA LEU A 205 -12.31 -3.37 -14.15
C LEU A 205 -12.19 -3.03 -15.65
N ASP A 206 -13.31 -2.91 -16.37
CA ASP A 206 -13.32 -2.48 -17.77
C ASP A 206 -12.88 -1.03 -17.93
N TRP A 207 -13.33 -0.16 -17.01
CA TRP A 207 -12.87 1.22 -16.95
C TRP A 207 -11.36 1.29 -16.64
N LEU A 208 -10.87 0.55 -15.64
CA LEU A 208 -9.43 0.50 -15.30
C LEU A 208 -8.58 0.06 -16.49
N LYS A 209 -9.02 -0.97 -17.21
CA LYS A 209 -8.35 -1.43 -18.43
C LYS A 209 -8.26 -0.31 -19.47
N LYS A 210 -9.33 0.45 -19.66
CA LYS A 210 -9.37 1.58 -20.60
C LYS A 210 -8.47 2.73 -20.13
N ASP A 211 -8.51 3.07 -18.84
CA ASP A 211 -7.72 4.12 -18.22
C ASP A 211 -6.22 3.85 -18.36
N LEU A 212 -5.80 2.62 -18.09
CA LEU A 212 -4.40 2.22 -18.26
C LEU A 212 -3.96 2.14 -19.72
N THR A 213 -4.91 2.04 -20.68
CA THR A 213 -4.56 1.91 -22.11
C THR A 213 -3.85 3.17 -22.61
N GLY A 214 -2.70 3.00 -23.25
CA GLY A 214 -1.90 4.12 -23.78
C GLY A 214 -0.88 4.69 -22.79
N LEU A 215 -0.96 4.39 -21.50
CA LEU A 215 0.10 4.73 -20.56
C LEU A 215 1.38 3.96 -20.87
N LYS A 216 2.52 4.64 -20.83
CA LYS A 216 3.83 3.99 -20.96
C LYS A 216 4.11 3.14 -19.72
N SER A 217 4.73 2.00 -19.89
CA SER A 217 5.11 1.11 -18.78
C SER A 217 6.07 1.75 -17.76
N SER A 218 6.78 2.80 -18.17
CA SER A 218 7.68 3.58 -17.30
C SER A 218 6.97 4.57 -16.37
N VAL A 219 5.67 4.83 -16.57
CA VAL A 219 4.89 5.72 -15.68
C VAL A 219 4.66 4.99 -14.36
N PRO A 220 5.07 5.56 -13.23
CA PRO A 220 4.70 5.04 -11.91
C PRO A 220 3.19 5.13 -11.69
N VAL A 221 2.60 4.10 -11.10
CA VAL A 221 1.16 4.05 -10.84
C VAL A 221 0.92 3.92 -9.35
N VAL A 222 0.03 4.73 -8.82
CA VAL A 222 -0.45 4.64 -7.43
C VAL A 222 -1.94 4.33 -7.46
N LEU A 223 -2.33 3.18 -6.92
CA LEU A 223 -3.73 2.83 -6.69
C LEU A 223 -4.05 3.05 -5.22
N PHE A 224 -5.25 3.54 -4.95
CA PHE A 224 -5.77 3.60 -3.60
C PHE A 224 -7.23 3.17 -3.56
N ALA A 225 -7.57 2.37 -2.56
CA ALA A 225 -8.90 1.84 -2.31
C ALA A 225 -9.05 1.60 -0.80
N HIS A 226 -10.27 1.46 -0.30
CA HIS A 226 -10.46 1.27 1.13
C HIS A 226 -10.00 -0.12 1.58
N ILE A 227 -10.72 -1.17 1.18
CA ILE A 227 -10.38 -2.55 1.55
C ILE A 227 -9.08 -2.98 0.85
N PRO A 228 -8.14 -3.66 1.51
CA PRO A 228 -6.92 -4.15 0.89
C PRO A 228 -7.20 -4.89 -0.42
N LEU A 229 -6.45 -4.54 -1.48
CA LEU A 229 -6.62 -5.22 -2.75
C LEU A 229 -6.07 -6.65 -2.74
N TRP A 230 -5.18 -7.00 -1.79
CA TRP A 230 -4.76 -8.40 -1.60
C TRP A 230 -5.51 -9.04 -0.42
N ALA A 231 -5.61 -10.37 -0.43
CA ALA A 231 -6.24 -11.12 0.66
C ALA A 231 -5.36 -11.13 1.90
N VAL A 232 -5.61 -10.24 2.85
CA VAL A 232 -4.92 -10.17 4.16
C VAL A 232 -5.48 -11.25 5.09
N TYR A 233 -6.80 -11.23 5.31
CA TYR A 233 -7.50 -12.21 6.14
C TYR A 233 -8.97 -12.36 5.68
N PRO A 234 -9.21 -13.23 4.69
CA PRO A 234 -10.54 -13.37 4.07
C PRO A 234 -11.68 -13.69 5.04
N THR A 235 -11.38 -14.41 6.13
CA THR A 235 -12.37 -14.75 7.17
C THR A 235 -13.02 -13.52 7.79
N TRP A 236 -12.30 -12.38 7.83
CA TRP A 236 -12.81 -11.10 8.33
C TRP A 236 -13.20 -10.13 7.22
N GLY A 237 -13.25 -10.57 5.97
CA GLY A 237 -13.50 -9.69 4.84
C GLY A 237 -12.30 -8.83 4.42
N TRP A 238 -11.13 -9.06 5.00
CA TRP A 238 -9.92 -8.28 4.75
C TRP A 238 -9.24 -8.69 3.44
N GLY A 239 -9.74 -8.20 2.35
CA GLY A 239 -9.24 -8.42 1.01
C GLY A 239 -10.30 -8.14 -0.05
N THR A 240 -9.89 -8.13 -1.31
CA THR A 240 -10.74 -7.87 -2.48
C THR A 240 -10.74 -9.10 -3.38
N SER A 241 -11.94 -9.64 -3.65
CA SER A 241 -12.12 -10.97 -4.24
C SER A 241 -11.74 -11.07 -5.72
N ASP A 242 -11.82 -9.96 -6.48
CA ASP A 242 -11.57 -9.90 -7.92
C ASP A 242 -10.34 -9.06 -8.30
N SER A 243 -9.49 -8.73 -7.33
CA SER A 243 -8.31 -7.87 -7.51
C SER A 243 -7.24 -8.46 -8.45
N GLU A 244 -7.16 -9.77 -8.61
CA GLU A 244 -6.21 -10.41 -9.52
C GLU A 244 -6.37 -9.93 -10.97
N GLN A 245 -7.59 -9.58 -11.37
CA GLN A 245 -7.85 -9.01 -12.68
C GLN A 245 -7.21 -7.62 -12.83
N ALA A 246 -7.25 -6.80 -11.78
CA ALA A 246 -6.57 -5.50 -11.75
C ALA A 246 -5.05 -5.69 -11.76
N PHE A 247 -4.51 -6.62 -10.95
CA PHE A 247 -3.07 -6.90 -10.91
C PHE A 247 -2.53 -7.38 -12.25
N ALA A 248 -3.28 -8.20 -12.99
CA ALA A 248 -2.89 -8.65 -14.32
C ALA A 248 -2.65 -7.47 -15.28
N MET A 249 -3.44 -6.40 -15.19
CA MET A 249 -3.28 -5.19 -16.00
C MET A 249 -2.07 -4.35 -15.56
N LEU A 250 -1.69 -4.42 -14.28
CA LEU A 250 -0.63 -3.63 -13.67
C LEU A 250 0.77 -4.24 -13.81
N LYS A 251 0.88 -5.53 -14.13
CA LYS A 251 2.17 -6.24 -14.27
C LYS A 251 3.12 -5.62 -15.30
N ARG A 252 2.61 -4.86 -16.26
CA ARG A 252 3.44 -4.23 -17.31
C ARG A 252 4.15 -2.95 -16.85
N PHE A 253 3.77 -2.34 -15.74
CA PHE A 253 4.38 -1.11 -15.23
C PHE A 253 5.63 -1.41 -14.42
N VAL A 254 6.58 -0.48 -14.43
CA VAL A 254 7.85 -0.63 -13.69
C VAL A 254 7.64 -0.52 -12.18
N SER A 255 6.73 0.34 -11.75
CA SER A 255 6.47 0.60 -10.33
C SER A 255 4.98 0.82 -10.10
N VAL A 256 4.41 0.03 -9.22
CA VAL A 256 3.02 0.12 -8.78
C VAL A 256 2.99 0.14 -7.27
N THR A 257 2.28 1.11 -6.68
CA THR A 257 2.04 1.19 -5.24
C THR A 257 0.54 1.15 -4.99
N VAL A 258 0.12 0.31 -4.06
CA VAL A 258 -1.27 0.14 -3.64
C VAL A 258 -1.40 0.59 -2.19
N LEU A 259 -2.25 1.58 -1.94
CA LEU A 259 -2.52 2.16 -0.62
C LEU A 259 -3.94 1.79 -0.17
N ASN A 260 -4.07 1.26 1.03
CA ASN A 260 -5.36 0.85 1.57
C ASN A 260 -5.53 1.29 3.03
N GLY A 261 -6.77 1.27 3.52
CA GLY A 261 -7.17 1.42 4.91
C GLY A 261 -7.81 0.15 5.47
N HIS A 262 -8.99 0.29 6.09
CA HIS A 262 -9.91 -0.75 6.52
C HIS A 262 -9.44 -1.59 7.72
N ILE A 263 -8.20 -2.04 7.72
CA ILE A 263 -7.69 -2.95 8.75
C ILE A 263 -7.08 -2.23 9.95
N HIS A 264 -6.96 -0.91 9.89
CA HIS A 264 -6.42 -0.03 10.93
C HIS A 264 -5.01 -0.38 11.43
N GLN A 265 -4.23 -1.07 10.60
CA GLN A 265 -2.88 -1.55 10.92
C GLN A 265 -1.96 -1.34 9.73
N VAL A 266 -0.67 -1.14 9.99
CA VAL A 266 0.33 -1.14 8.93
C VAL A 266 0.67 -2.58 8.58
N MET A 267 0.36 -2.95 7.35
CA MET A 267 0.81 -4.18 6.73
C MET A 267 1.43 -3.88 5.38
N GLN A 268 2.48 -4.60 5.04
CA GLN A 268 3.20 -4.42 3.79
C GLN A 268 3.40 -5.77 3.10
N LYS A 269 3.25 -5.76 1.78
CA LYS A 269 3.53 -6.90 0.91
C LYS A 269 4.18 -6.38 -0.36
N VAL A 270 5.11 -7.13 -0.92
CA VAL A 270 5.66 -6.87 -2.26
C VAL A 270 5.45 -8.11 -3.10
N GLU A 271 4.88 -7.92 -4.28
CA GLU A 271 4.65 -8.99 -5.25
C GLU A 271 5.02 -8.51 -6.65
N GLY A 272 6.16 -8.99 -7.15
CA GLY A 272 6.71 -8.53 -8.42
C GLY A 272 7.02 -7.03 -8.40
N ASN A 273 6.35 -6.27 -9.27
CA ASN A 273 6.45 -4.82 -9.38
C ASN A 273 5.43 -4.06 -8.53
N ILE A 274 4.61 -4.74 -7.75
CA ILE A 274 3.54 -4.15 -6.95
C ILE A 274 3.93 -4.17 -5.47
N SER A 275 3.92 -2.98 -4.85
CA SER A 275 4.09 -2.79 -3.41
C SER A 275 2.74 -2.43 -2.79
N PHE A 276 2.32 -3.19 -1.78
CA PHE A 276 1.08 -2.98 -1.05
C PHE A 276 1.39 -2.39 0.32
N HIS A 277 0.58 -1.44 0.75
CA HIS A 277 0.68 -0.80 2.05
C HIS A 277 -0.71 -0.49 2.60
N THR A 278 -0.96 -0.81 3.87
CA THR A 278 -2.14 -0.39 4.61
C THR A 278 -1.78 0.65 5.65
N ALA A 279 -2.66 1.64 5.84
CA ALA A 279 -2.47 2.67 6.84
C ALA A 279 -3.06 2.28 8.20
N THR A 280 -2.55 2.89 9.27
CA THR A 280 -3.28 2.95 10.53
C THR A 280 -4.48 3.87 10.41
N SER A 281 -5.49 3.65 11.25
CA SER A 281 -6.63 4.55 11.41
C SER A 281 -6.22 5.84 12.14
N THR A 282 -6.99 6.91 11.95
CA THR A 282 -6.97 8.08 12.82
C THR A 282 -7.98 7.98 13.97
N ALA A 283 -8.86 6.96 13.96
CA ALA A 283 -9.94 6.82 14.94
C ALA A 283 -9.64 5.80 16.05
N PHE A 284 -9.41 4.54 15.71
CA PHE A 284 -9.17 3.46 16.67
C PHE A 284 -8.42 2.30 16.03
N PRO A 285 -7.66 1.49 16.81
CA PRO A 285 -7.01 0.29 16.29
C PRO A 285 -8.00 -0.88 16.16
N GLN A 286 -7.62 -1.89 15.36
CA GLN A 286 -8.29 -3.19 15.28
C GLN A 286 -7.34 -4.31 15.76
N PRO A 287 -7.86 -5.48 16.18
CA PRO A 287 -7.03 -6.61 16.59
C PRO A 287 -6.25 -7.21 15.40
N ALA A 288 -5.11 -7.83 15.68
CA ALA A 288 -4.36 -8.55 14.67
C ALA A 288 -5.20 -9.69 14.05
N PRO A 289 -4.96 -10.06 12.78
CA PRO A 289 -5.71 -11.14 12.12
C PRO A 289 -5.76 -12.41 12.97
N GLY A 290 -6.98 -12.87 13.26
CA GLY A 290 -7.21 -14.10 14.05
C GLY A 290 -6.93 -14.00 15.54
N SER A 291 -6.52 -12.85 16.09
CA SER A 291 -6.28 -12.66 17.54
C SER A 291 -7.56 -12.40 18.34
N ALA A 292 -8.69 -12.16 17.66
CA ALA A 292 -10.01 -11.96 18.24
C ALA A 292 -11.08 -12.74 17.44
N PRO A 293 -12.30 -12.91 17.98
CA PRO A 293 -13.39 -13.61 17.27
C PRO A 293 -13.83 -12.89 15.99
N SER A 294 -13.69 -11.57 15.92
CA SER A 294 -14.11 -10.73 14.78
C SER A 294 -13.26 -9.46 14.71
N PRO A 295 -13.20 -8.78 13.54
CA PRO A 295 -12.63 -7.45 13.44
C PRO A 295 -13.48 -6.44 14.22
N GLY A 296 -12.94 -5.29 14.51
CA GLY A 296 -13.69 -4.18 15.10
C GLY A 296 -12.85 -3.32 16.04
N PRO A 297 -13.48 -2.28 16.63
CA PRO A 297 -12.79 -1.33 17.47
C PRO A 297 -12.16 -1.99 18.71
N MET A 298 -10.84 -1.94 18.81
CA MET A 298 -10.09 -2.48 19.93
C MET A 298 -9.76 -1.38 20.94
N LYS A 299 -10.06 -1.65 22.23
CA LYS A 299 -9.70 -0.74 23.32
C LYS A 299 -8.25 -0.94 23.71
N VAL A 300 -7.51 0.15 23.75
CA VAL A 300 -6.16 0.24 24.32
C VAL A 300 -6.18 1.22 25.51
N PRO A 301 -5.16 1.24 26.39
CA PRO A 301 -5.03 2.29 27.41
C PRO A 301 -5.08 3.68 26.78
N ALA A 302 -5.78 4.62 27.41
CA ALA A 302 -6.04 5.94 26.83
C ALA A 302 -4.75 6.72 26.51
N ASP A 303 -3.72 6.56 27.35
CA ASP A 303 -2.38 7.13 27.14
C ASP A 303 -1.61 6.48 25.98
N LYS A 304 -2.04 5.32 25.51
CA LYS A 304 -1.45 4.57 24.37
C LYS A 304 -2.21 4.73 23.07
N LEU A 305 -3.41 5.30 23.08
CA LEU A 305 -4.23 5.40 21.89
C LEU A 305 -3.49 6.13 20.74
N ARG A 306 -2.83 7.24 21.03
CA ARG A 306 -2.08 7.99 20.03
C ARG A 306 -0.80 7.29 19.52
N ASP A 307 -0.31 6.27 20.22
CA ASP A 307 0.84 5.48 19.79
C ASP A 307 0.48 4.52 18.64
N VAL A 308 -0.79 4.11 18.57
CA VAL A 308 -1.32 3.15 17.59
C VAL A 308 -2.16 3.77 16.48
N LEU A 309 -2.42 5.07 16.56
CA LEU A 309 -3.05 5.87 15.50
C LEU A 309 -2.00 6.66 14.74
N GLY A 310 -2.23 6.99 13.46
CA GLY A 310 -1.19 7.67 12.71
C GLY A 310 -1.60 8.23 11.35
N ILE A 311 -0.58 8.70 10.67
CA ILE A 311 -0.60 9.15 9.28
C ILE A 311 0.50 8.41 8.50
N THR A 312 0.37 8.33 7.19
CA THR A 312 1.38 7.76 6.30
C THR A 312 1.89 8.84 5.36
N GLU A 313 3.16 9.21 5.51
CA GLU A 313 3.83 10.16 4.63
C GLU A 313 4.37 9.43 3.40
N VAL A 314 4.09 9.95 2.21
CA VAL A 314 4.58 9.39 0.96
C VAL A 314 5.33 10.45 0.19
N SER A 315 6.60 10.19 -0.09
CA SER A 315 7.48 11.08 -0.83
C SER A 315 7.92 10.42 -2.13
N PHE A 316 7.86 11.14 -3.23
CA PHE A 316 8.28 10.68 -4.54
C PHE A 316 9.56 11.37 -5.00
N VAL A 317 10.52 10.58 -5.44
CA VAL A 317 11.77 11.07 -6.01
C VAL A 317 11.81 10.69 -7.49
N VAL A 318 11.49 11.63 -8.37
CA VAL A 318 11.35 11.44 -9.82
C VAL A 318 12.57 10.74 -10.43
N GLN A 319 13.78 11.12 -10.05
CA GLN A 319 14.99 10.51 -10.58
C GLN A 319 15.19 9.03 -10.23
N ARG A 320 14.45 8.51 -9.24
CA ARG A 320 14.53 7.12 -8.78
C ARG A 320 13.28 6.31 -9.10
N HIS A 321 12.22 6.95 -9.58
CA HIS A 321 10.89 6.33 -9.84
C HIS A 321 10.37 5.51 -8.65
N THR A 322 10.71 5.92 -7.41
CA THR A 322 10.36 5.19 -6.19
C THR A 322 9.61 6.09 -5.23
N LEU A 323 8.65 5.49 -4.52
CA LEU A 323 7.96 6.10 -3.39
C LEU A 323 8.64 5.66 -2.09
N ALA A 324 8.93 6.60 -1.22
CA ALA A 324 9.28 6.34 0.16
C ALA A 324 8.00 6.50 1.00
N ILE A 325 7.66 5.48 1.77
CA ILE A 325 6.48 5.45 2.63
C ILE A 325 6.97 5.42 4.08
N VAL A 326 6.48 6.34 4.91
CA VAL A 326 6.84 6.47 6.31
C VAL A 326 5.57 6.57 7.15
N ASP A 327 5.37 5.61 8.04
CA ASP A 327 4.27 5.63 8.99
C ASP A 327 4.69 6.37 10.26
N ALA A 328 3.86 7.31 10.69
CA ALA A 328 4.14 8.16 11.84
C ALA A 328 2.94 8.17 12.79
N SER A 329 3.12 7.64 14.01
CA SER A 329 2.08 7.67 15.04
C SER A 329 1.74 9.09 15.48
N LEU A 330 0.54 9.31 16.00
CA LEU A 330 0.12 10.64 16.49
C LEU A 330 0.93 11.13 17.70
N SER A 331 1.51 10.22 18.48
CA SER A 331 2.40 10.56 19.61
C SER A 331 3.85 10.79 19.20
N GLY A 332 4.24 10.40 17.97
CA GLY A 332 5.64 10.36 17.53
C GLY A 332 6.36 9.06 17.87
N ALA A 333 5.69 8.06 18.47
CA ALA A 333 6.22 6.71 18.63
C ALA A 333 6.40 6.04 17.28
N LEU A 334 7.35 5.10 17.18
CA LEU A 334 7.53 4.31 15.97
C LEU A 334 6.36 3.32 15.83
N ILE A 335 5.67 3.36 14.70
CA ILE A 335 4.71 2.33 14.32
C ILE A 335 5.47 1.11 13.85
N GLN A 336 5.21 -0.04 14.47
CA GLN A 336 5.78 -1.31 14.04
C GLN A 336 4.77 -2.06 13.19
N PRO A 337 5.13 -2.53 11.98
CA PRO A 337 4.27 -3.37 11.16
C PRO A 337 3.86 -4.63 11.94
N GLY A 338 2.54 -4.91 11.97
CA GLY A 338 2.00 -6.08 12.66
C GLY A 338 1.96 -6.00 14.19
N SER A 339 2.32 -4.87 14.79
CA SER A 339 2.06 -4.62 16.21
C SER A 339 0.63 -4.16 16.42
N ALA A 340 -0.31 -5.11 16.46
CA ALA A 340 -1.49 -4.89 17.27
C ALA A 340 -1.03 -4.95 18.73
N ALA A 341 -1.33 -3.94 19.50
CA ALA A 341 -1.01 -3.85 20.92
C ALA A 341 -1.62 -4.99 21.71
#